data_003b2cb6acdfad8b964d9d5506ba50e4
#
_entry.id   003b2cb6acdfad8b964d9d5506ba50e4
#
_cell.length_a   1.000
_cell.length_b   1.000
_cell.length_c   1.000
_cell.angle_alpha   90.00
_cell.angle_beta   90.00
_cell.angle_gamma   90.00
#
_symmetry.space_group_name_H-M   'P 1'
#
loop_
_entity.id
_entity.type
_entity.pdbx_description
1 polymer ?
#
loop_
_entity_poly.entity_id
_entity_poly.type
_entity_poly.pdbx_seq_one_letter_code
_entity_poly.pdbx_strand_id
1 'polypeptide(L)'
;MAGIFDRIGMIVKSNLNELLDKFEDPEKIIDQTIIDAVQEYGSMKKAALDVLANETLTKKQLDELKKEAETWHSIAVKALTAGNEADAKKALEKENDCQTRAASQEAAYEAARQAADTVRGKLRQMEDEINDMKQKAAQIKAKAVTARVTKKAAELTSRDTDRRAFDAFARMEEKADRELARAQASEALSAGSEEAEDLMKKYGGASPSDADLALEKLKAELGL
;
A
#
# COMPACT_ATOMS: atom_id res chain seq x y z
N MET A 1 21.23 0.46 -14.87
CA MET A 1 21.52 0.75 -13.45
C MET A 1 20.50 0.01 -12.63
N ALA A 2 20.91 -0.77 -11.63
CA ALA A 2 19.97 -1.42 -10.73
C ALA A 2 19.14 -0.34 -10.02
N GLY A 3 17.80 -0.49 -10.03
CA GLY A 3 16.90 0.42 -9.35
C GLY A 3 17.12 0.42 -7.83
N ILE A 4 16.55 1.39 -7.13
CA ILE A 4 16.69 1.47 -5.66
C ILE A 4 16.09 0.21 -5.00
N PHE A 5 14.98 -0.31 -5.53
CA PHE A 5 14.32 -1.52 -5.05
C PHE A 5 15.14 -2.80 -5.29
N ASP A 6 15.95 -2.86 -6.36
CA ASP A 6 16.92 -3.95 -6.54
C ASP A 6 17.98 -3.93 -5.43
N ARG A 7 18.41 -2.74 -5.00
CA ARG A 7 19.34 -2.58 -3.87
C ARG A 7 18.70 -2.99 -2.55
N ILE A 8 17.45 -2.60 -2.31
CA ILE A 8 16.68 -3.03 -1.13
C ILE A 8 16.60 -4.55 -1.10
N GLY A 9 16.19 -5.19 -2.20
CA GLY A 9 16.09 -6.64 -2.30
C GLY A 9 17.42 -7.35 -2.02
N MET A 10 18.56 -6.79 -2.46
CA MET A 10 19.88 -7.30 -2.12
C MET A 10 20.20 -7.18 -0.63
N ILE A 11 19.95 -6.01 -0.03
CA ILE A 11 20.22 -5.77 1.39
C ILE A 11 19.32 -6.63 2.29
N VAL A 12 18.03 -6.72 1.98
CA VAL A 12 17.08 -7.54 2.75
C VAL A 12 17.44 -9.03 2.71
N LYS A 13 17.87 -9.53 1.55
CA LYS A 13 18.28 -10.95 1.38
C LYS A 13 19.70 -11.26 1.91
N SER A 14 20.56 -10.26 2.10
CA SER A 14 21.91 -10.46 2.57
C SER A 14 21.97 -10.88 4.04
N ASN A 15 22.98 -11.71 4.37
CA ASN A 15 23.26 -12.03 5.77
C ASN A 15 23.78 -10.78 6.51
N LEU A 16 23.31 -10.57 7.72
CA LEU A 16 23.62 -9.39 8.52
C LEU A 16 25.13 -9.22 8.77
N ASN A 17 25.84 -10.33 9.01
CA ASN A 17 27.29 -10.30 9.20
C ASN A 17 28.03 -9.90 7.91
N GLU A 18 27.56 -10.38 6.77
CA GLU A 18 28.11 -10.04 5.46
C GLU A 18 27.97 -8.55 5.13
N LEU A 19 26.88 -7.91 5.56
CA LEU A 19 26.68 -6.48 5.42
C LEU A 19 27.61 -5.67 6.32
N LEU A 20 27.82 -6.12 7.57
CA LEU A 20 28.73 -5.50 8.53
C LEU A 20 30.19 -5.61 8.09
N ASP A 21 30.58 -6.71 7.42
CA ASP A 21 31.94 -6.92 6.90
C ASP A 21 32.19 -6.15 5.58
N LYS A 22 31.15 -5.94 4.78
CA LYS A 22 31.27 -5.38 3.43
C LYS A 22 31.27 -3.85 3.40
N PHE A 23 30.69 -3.22 4.41
CA PHE A 23 30.53 -1.76 4.47
C PHE A 23 31.17 -1.17 5.73
N GLU A 24 31.97 -0.11 5.59
CA GLU A 24 32.54 0.64 6.72
C GLU A 24 31.47 1.29 7.61
N ASP A 25 30.35 1.71 7.02
CA ASP A 25 29.21 2.33 7.73
C ASP A 25 27.87 1.82 7.17
N PRO A 26 27.49 0.56 7.50
CA PRO A 26 26.28 -0.05 6.98
C PRO A 26 25.00 0.67 7.41
N GLU A 27 24.99 1.28 8.60
CA GLU A 27 23.84 2.04 9.11
C GLU A 27 23.50 3.21 8.18
N LYS A 28 24.50 3.98 7.79
CA LYS A 28 24.32 5.17 6.95
C LYS A 28 23.85 4.82 5.54
N ILE A 29 24.39 3.73 4.98
CA ILE A 29 23.99 3.26 3.64
C ILE A 29 22.54 2.81 3.64
N ILE A 30 22.11 2.08 4.68
CA ILE A 30 20.75 1.60 4.81
C ILE A 30 19.77 2.76 5.01
N ASP A 31 20.09 3.70 5.89
CA ASP A 31 19.25 4.88 6.12
C ASP A 31 19.09 5.70 4.83
N GLN A 32 20.16 5.91 4.07
CA GLN A 32 20.08 6.61 2.79
C GLN A 32 19.23 5.82 1.77
N THR A 33 19.40 4.50 1.72
CA THR A 33 18.61 3.65 0.81
C THR A 33 17.12 3.72 1.15
N ILE A 34 16.74 3.75 2.42
CA ILE A 34 15.35 3.92 2.86
C ILE A 34 14.81 5.30 2.44
N ILE A 35 15.59 6.36 2.63
CA ILE A 35 15.19 7.72 2.22
C ILE A 35 14.93 7.77 0.72
N ASP A 36 15.85 7.24 -0.07
CA ASP A 36 15.74 7.22 -1.53
C ASP A 36 14.52 6.40 -1.98
N ALA A 37 14.26 5.25 -1.33
CA ALA A 37 13.11 4.39 -1.62
C ALA A 37 11.77 5.07 -1.29
N VAL A 38 11.69 5.78 -0.17
CA VAL A 38 10.48 6.55 0.20
C VAL A 38 10.23 7.67 -0.80
N GLN A 39 11.27 8.32 -1.31
CA GLN A 39 11.13 9.35 -2.34
C GLN A 39 10.65 8.76 -3.67
N GLU A 40 11.20 7.61 -4.09
CA GLU A 40 10.78 6.91 -5.31
C GLU A 40 9.34 6.40 -5.19
N TYR A 41 8.95 5.83 -4.04
CA TYR A 41 7.56 5.46 -3.74
C TYR A 41 6.62 6.67 -3.84
N GLY A 42 6.99 7.80 -3.25
CA GLY A 42 6.22 9.05 -3.35
C GLY A 42 6.03 9.54 -4.78
N SER A 43 7.06 9.41 -5.61
CA SER A 43 7.02 9.75 -7.04
C SER A 43 6.12 8.79 -7.82
N MET A 44 6.24 7.48 -7.56
CA MET A 44 5.38 6.46 -8.16
C MET A 44 3.92 6.65 -7.76
N LYS A 45 3.65 6.97 -6.48
CA LYS A 45 2.30 7.25 -5.99
C LYS A 45 1.67 8.44 -6.71
N LYS A 46 2.45 9.50 -7.00
CA LYS A 46 1.96 10.64 -7.80
C LYS A 46 1.63 10.23 -9.24
N ALA A 47 2.52 9.49 -9.90
CA ALA A 47 2.27 8.99 -11.24
C ALA A 47 1.07 8.03 -11.31
N ALA A 48 0.83 7.28 -10.26
CA ALA A 48 -0.31 6.37 -10.14
C ALA A 48 -1.67 7.10 -10.15
N LEU A 49 -1.73 8.35 -9.68
CA LEU A 49 -2.98 9.11 -9.61
C LEU A 49 -3.64 9.25 -10.97
N ASP A 50 -2.87 9.48 -12.03
CA ASP A 50 -3.40 9.64 -13.39
C ASP A 50 -4.01 8.33 -13.91
N VAL A 51 -3.38 7.19 -13.61
CA VAL A 51 -3.88 5.86 -13.99
C VAL A 51 -5.17 5.52 -13.25
N LEU A 52 -5.23 5.80 -11.95
CA LEU A 52 -6.42 5.58 -11.12
C LEU A 52 -7.56 6.54 -11.49
N ALA A 53 -7.24 7.78 -11.84
CA ALA A 53 -8.21 8.75 -12.33
C ALA A 53 -8.81 8.30 -13.68
N ASN A 54 -7.98 7.76 -14.59
CA ASN A 54 -8.43 7.25 -15.88
C ASN A 54 -9.36 6.04 -15.72
N GLU A 55 -9.08 5.10 -14.80
CA GLU A 55 -9.99 3.99 -14.45
C GLU A 55 -11.35 4.51 -14.00
N THR A 56 -11.35 5.51 -13.10
CA THR A 56 -12.58 6.11 -12.58
C THR A 56 -13.38 6.82 -13.68
N LEU A 57 -12.70 7.54 -14.55
CA LEU A 57 -13.32 8.25 -15.67
C LEU A 57 -13.93 7.29 -16.69
N THR A 58 -13.19 6.27 -17.10
CA THR A 58 -13.67 5.26 -18.08
C THR A 58 -14.85 4.48 -17.52
N LYS A 59 -14.84 4.13 -16.21
CA LYS A 59 -15.97 3.53 -15.53
C LYS A 59 -17.22 4.42 -15.58
N LYS A 60 -17.06 5.68 -15.20
CA LYS A 60 -18.16 6.65 -15.20
C LYS A 60 -18.78 6.79 -16.59
N GLN A 61 -17.97 6.88 -17.64
CA GLN A 61 -18.45 6.97 -19.03
C GLN A 61 -19.22 5.70 -19.43
N LEU A 62 -18.76 4.53 -19.03
CA LEU A 62 -19.46 3.25 -19.26
C LEU A 62 -20.82 3.23 -18.56
N ASP A 63 -20.86 3.62 -17.29
CA ASP A 63 -22.08 3.64 -16.47
C ASP A 63 -23.09 4.66 -17.04
N GLU A 64 -22.65 5.81 -17.53
CA GLU A 64 -23.49 6.80 -18.21
C GLU A 64 -24.13 6.25 -19.51
N LEU A 65 -23.33 5.54 -20.34
CA LEU A 65 -23.84 4.92 -21.58
C LEU A 65 -24.84 3.81 -21.29
N LYS A 66 -24.60 2.97 -20.29
CA LYS A 66 -25.55 1.93 -19.86
C LYS A 66 -26.87 2.55 -19.37
N LYS A 67 -26.79 3.59 -18.57
CA LYS A 67 -27.97 4.33 -18.08
C LYS A 67 -28.74 5.02 -19.20
N GLU A 68 -28.04 5.57 -20.19
CA GLU A 68 -28.68 6.16 -21.37
C GLU A 68 -29.41 5.09 -22.19
N ALA A 69 -28.82 3.92 -22.40
CA ALA A 69 -29.48 2.78 -23.05
C ALA A 69 -30.77 2.36 -22.33
N GLU A 70 -30.73 2.23 -21.00
CA GLU A 70 -31.91 1.91 -20.18
C GLU A 70 -33.00 2.98 -20.31
N THR A 71 -32.60 4.26 -20.41
CA THR A 71 -33.54 5.37 -20.60
C THR A 71 -34.24 5.25 -21.96
N TRP A 72 -33.49 5.00 -23.03
CA TRP A 72 -34.07 4.82 -24.38
C TRP A 72 -34.96 3.59 -24.44
N HIS A 73 -34.58 2.49 -23.77
CA HIS A 73 -35.43 1.32 -23.63
C HIS A 73 -36.78 1.66 -22.97
N SER A 74 -36.78 2.39 -21.86
CA SER A 74 -37.98 2.85 -21.18
C SER A 74 -38.88 3.72 -22.08
N ILE A 75 -38.26 4.60 -22.89
CA ILE A 75 -38.98 5.42 -23.87
C ILE A 75 -39.61 4.57 -24.95
N ALA A 76 -38.89 3.55 -25.47
CA ALA A 76 -39.42 2.63 -26.47
C ALA A 76 -40.64 1.87 -25.95
N VAL A 77 -40.57 1.36 -24.72
CA VAL A 77 -41.70 0.68 -24.05
C VAL A 77 -42.94 1.60 -23.92
N LYS A 78 -42.72 2.85 -23.47
CA LYS A 78 -43.81 3.84 -23.34
C LYS A 78 -44.42 4.21 -24.67
N ALA A 79 -43.63 4.37 -25.74
CA ALA A 79 -44.10 4.67 -27.08
C ALA A 79 -44.96 3.54 -27.65
N LEU A 80 -44.50 2.27 -27.46
CA LEU A 80 -45.28 1.09 -27.85
C LEU A 80 -46.60 1.00 -27.08
N THR A 81 -46.60 1.26 -25.78
CA THR A 81 -47.83 1.26 -24.96
C THR A 81 -48.80 2.33 -25.40
N ALA A 82 -48.33 3.44 -25.91
CA ALA A 82 -49.11 4.52 -26.47
C ALA A 82 -49.52 4.28 -27.93
N GLY A 83 -49.21 3.14 -28.53
CA GLY A 83 -49.54 2.78 -29.92
C GLY A 83 -48.70 3.48 -30.98
N ASN A 84 -47.58 4.13 -30.62
CA ASN A 84 -46.68 4.83 -31.53
C ASN A 84 -45.47 3.97 -31.89
N GLU A 85 -45.64 3.09 -32.85
CA GLU A 85 -44.56 2.17 -33.30
C GLU A 85 -43.40 2.93 -33.97
N ALA A 86 -43.64 4.06 -34.63
CA ALA A 86 -42.59 4.83 -35.31
C ALA A 86 -41.63 5.45 -34.31
N ASP A 87 -42.12 5.95 -33.19
CA ASP A 87 -41.28 6.54 -32.15
C ASP A 87 -40.59 5.47 -31.31
N ALA A 88 -41.28 4.31 -31.07
CA ALA A 88 -40.67 3.17 -30.44
C ALA A 88 -39.44 2.66 -31.23
N LYS A 89 -39.57 2.56 -32.57
CA LYS A 89 -38.45 2.14 -33.42
C LYS A 89 -37.25 3.10 -33.32
N LYS A 90 -37.51 4.42 -33.36
CA LYS A 90 -36.42 5.44 -33.20
C LYS A 90 -35.75 5.30 -31.82
N ALA A 91 -36.50 5.07 -30.76
CA ALA A 91 -35.95 4.88 -29.43
C ALA A 91 -35.09 3.61 -29.34
N LEU A 92 -35.51 2.50 -29.95
CA LEU A 92 -34.72 1.27 -30.04
C LEU A 92 -33.43 1.44 -30.88
N GLU A 93 -33.48 2.23 -31.94
CA GLU A 93 -32.25 2.60 -32.70
C GLU A 93 -31.25 3.35 -31.83
N LYS A 94 -31.74 4.28 -30.99
CA LYS A 94 -30.90 5.02 -30.02
C LYS A 94 -30.36 4.13 -28.90
N GLU A 95 -31.20 3.23 -28.38
CA GLU A 95 -30.77 2.21 -27.42
C GLU A 95 -29.61 1.37 -27.98
N ASN A 96 -29.76 0.85 -29.19
CA ASN A 96 -28.73 0.04 -29.85
C ASN A 96 -27.43 0.83 -30.11
N ASP A 97 -27.52 2.11 -30.47
CA ASP A 97 -26.32 2.99 -30.58
C ASP A 97 -25.61 3.12 -29.23
N CYS A 98 -26.35 3.39 -28.15
CA CYS A 98 -25.79 3.47 -26.81
C CYS A 98 -25.18 2.12 -26.35
N GLN A 99 -25.84 1.00 -26.62
CA GLN A 99 -25.32 -0.33 -26.31
C GLN A 99 -24.02 -0.64 -27.08
N THR A 100 -23.94 -0.28 -28.34
CA THR A 100 -22.73 -0.45 -29.15
C THR A 100 -21.57 0.38 -28.61
N ARG A 101 -21.84 1.62 -28.24
CA ARG A 101 -20.85 2.52 -27.60
C ARG A 101 -20.45 2.00 -26.21
N ALA A 102 -21.40 1.50 -25.42
CA ALA A 102 -21.13 0.89 -24.13
C ALA A 102 -20.21 -0.34 -24.25
N ALA A 103 -20.43 -1.20 -25.24
CA ALA A 103 -19.57 -2.37 -25.50
C ALA A 103 -18.13 -1.94 -25.84
N SER A 104 -17.94 -0.90 -26.65
CA SER A 104 -16.62 -0.35 -26.95
C SER A 104 -15.97 0.27 -25.70
N GLN A 105 -16.76 1.00 -24.89
CA GLN A 105 -16.27 1.63 -23.64
C GLN A 105 -15.93 0.60 -22.56
N GLU A 106 -16.60 -0.55 -22.55
CA GLU A 106 -16.30 -1.65 -21.62
C GLU A 106 -14.90 -2.20 -21.82
N ALA A 107 -14.46 -2.36 -23.08
CA ALA A 107 -13.09 -2.76 -23.38
C ALA A 107 -12.06 -1.72 -22.91
N ALA A 108 -12.36 -0.44 -23.07
CA ALA A 108 -11.50 0.64 -22.57
C ALA A 108 -11.42 0.66 -21.04
N TYR A 109 -12.56 0.45 -20.36
CA TYR A 109 -12.60 0.34 -18.90
C TYR A 109 -11.81 -0.86 -18.39
N GLU A 110 -11.97 -2.05 -19.00
CA GLU A 110 -11.19 -3.23 -18.59
C GLU A 110 -9.69 -3.03 -18.75
N ALA A 111 -9.25 -2.38 -19.82
CA ALA A 111 -7.84 -2.03 -20.01
C ALA A 111 -7.34 -1.05 -18.93
N ALA A 112 -8.13 -0.02 -18.61
CA ALA A 112 -7.81 0.95 -17.57
C ALA A 112 -7.77 0.31 -16.18
N ARG A 113 -8.69 -0.60 -15.88
CA ARG A 113 -8.76 -1.38 -14.64
C ARG A 113 -7.53 -2.25 -14.47
N GLN A 114 -7.14 -3.02 -15.49
CA GLN A 114 -5.93 -3.85 -15.43
C GLN A 114 -4.67 -3.03 -15.19
N ALA A 115 -4.56 -1.84 -15.83
CA ALA A 115 -3.47 -0.93 -15.59
C ALA A 115 -3.47 -0.41 -14.13
N ALA A 116 -4.64 -0.05 -13.61
CA ALA A 116 -4.81 0.42 -12.22
C ALA A 116 -4.45 -0.68 -11.21
N ASP A 117 -4.89 -1.92 -11.42
CA ASP A 117 -4.58 -3.05 -10.55
C ASP A 117 -3.08 -3.39 -10.56
N THR A 118 -2.44 -3.29 -11.72
CA THR A 118 -0.98 -3.46 -11.85
C THR A 118 -0.24 -2.40 -11.02
N VAL A 119 -0.67 -1.14 -11.11
CA VAL A 119 -0.06 -0.04 -10.37
C VAL A 119 -0.29 -0.17 -8.87
N ARG A 120 -1.51 -0.53 -8.44
CA ARG A 120 -1.81 -0.82 -7.02
C ARG A 120 -0.93 -1.94 -6.47
N GLY A 121 -0.76 -3.03 -7.25
CA GLY A 121 0.11 -4.14 -6.87
C GLY A 121 1.57 -3.71 -6.70
N LYS A 122 2.10 -2.90 -7.63
CA LYS A 122 3.46 -2.36 -7.52
C LYS A 122 3.64 -1.45 -6.31
N LEU A 123 2.67 -0.58 -6.02
CA LEU A 123 2.74 0.31 -4.86
C LEU A 123 2.75 -0.47 -3.55
N ARG A 124 1.94 -1.53 -3.43
CA ARG A 124 1.96 -2.42 -2.26
C ARG A 124 3.31 -3.10 -2.11
N GLN A 125 3.82 -3.70 -3.20
CA GLN A 125 5.13 -4.35 -3.16
C GLN A 125 6.24 -3.38 -2.70
N MET A 126 6.26 -2.14 -3.21
CA MET A 126 7.23 -1.13 -2.80
C MET A 126 7.09 -0.76 -1.32
N GLU A 127 5.87 -0.68 -0.81
CA GLU A 127 5.58 -0.40 0.60
C GLU A 127 6.08 -1.52 1.50
N ASP A 128 5.81 -2.77 1.14
CA ASP A 128 6.28 -3.96 1.85
C ASP A 128 7.82 -4.00 1.88
N GLU A 129 8.48 -3.79 0.73
CA GLU A 129 9.94 -3.76 0.64
C GLU A 129 10.56 -2.64 1.49
N ILE A 130 9.93 -1.47 1.58
CA ILE A 130 10.38 -0.37 2.46
C ILE A 130 10.23 -0.77 3.93
N ASN A 131 9.15 -1.45 4.31
CA ASN A 131 8.92 -1.91 5.67
C ASN A 131 9.94 -2.99 6.07
N ASP A 132 10.17 -3.97 5.21
CA ASP A 132 11.20 -5.00 5.41
C ASP A 132 12.59 -4.37 5.60
N MET A 133 12.90 -3.36 4.77
CA MET A 133 14.17 -2.64 4.88
C MET A 133 14.30 -1.89 6.21
N LYS A 134 13.21 -1.26 6.70
CA LYS A 134 13.20 -0.58 8.01
C LYS A 134 13.43 -1.55 9.15
N GLN A 135 12.82 -2.73 9.11
CA GLN A 135 13.04 -3.79 10.10
C GLN A 135 14.50 -4.26 10.06
N LYS A 136 15.05 -4.51 8.88
CA LYS A 136 16.44 -4.89 8.70
C LYS A 136 17.40 -3.81 9.23
N ALA A 137 17.07 -2.53 8.97
CA ALA A 137 17.84 -1.40 9.50
C ALA A 137 17.91 -1.39 11.03
N ALA A 138 16.79 -1.65 11.70
CA ALA A 138 16.74 -1.75 13.15
C ALA A 138 17.64 -2.88 13.68
N GLN A 139 17.60 -4.05 13.05
CA GLN A 139 18.45 -5.19 13.41
C GLN A 139 19.94 -4.88 13.20
N ILE A 140 20.30 -4.21 12.10
CA ILE A 140 21.69 -3.85 11.81
C ILE A 140 22.20 -2.82 12.80
N LYS A 141 21.40 -1.79 13.13
CA LYS A 141 21.75 -0.79 14.14
C LYS A 141 22.01 -1.42 15.51
N ALA A 142 21.12 -2.35 15.94
CA ALA A 142 21.30 -3.07 17.20
C ALA A 142 22.61 -3.88 17.23
N LYS A 143 22.91 -4.64 16.15
CA LYS A 143 24.14 -5.43 16.05
C LYS A 143 25.40 -4.57 15.93
N ALA A 144 25.34 -3.43 15.22
CA ALA A 144 26.47 -2.52 15.11
C ALA A 144 26.83 -1.90 16.46
N VAL A 145 25.82 -1.56 17.28
CA VAL A 145 26.04 -1.12 18.67
C VAL A 145 26.72 -2.20 19.48
N THR A 146 26.23 -3.44 19.42
CA THR A 146 26.83 -4.59 20.12
C THR A 146 28.29 -4.81 19.67
N ALA A 147 28.55 -4.81 18.36
CA ALA A 147 29.91 -4.98 17.82
C ALA A 147 30.88 -3.87 18.27
N ARG A 148 30.42 -2.60 18.29
CA ARG A 148 31.21 -1.46 18.81
C ARG A 148 31.52 -1.62 20.31
N VAL A 149 30.54 -2.08 21.09
CA VAL A 149 30.70 -2.34 22.52
C VAL A 149 31.72 -3.44 22.75
N THR A 150 31.60 -4.58 22.01
CA THR A 150 32.53 -5.71 22.13
C THR A 150 33.97 -5.33 21.71
N LYS A 151 34.11 -4.56 20.62
CA LYS A 151 35.43 -4.07 20.18
C LYS A 151 36.09 -3.16 21.23
N LYS A 152 35.30 -2.23 21.79
CA LYS A 152 35.78 -1.32 22.82
C LYS A 152 36.10 -2.03 24.13
N ALA A 153 35.37 -3.09 24.47
CA ALA A 153 35.68 -3.98 25.58
C ALA A 153 37.00 -4.71 25.40
N ALA A 154 37.24 -5.26 24.19
CA ALA A 154 38.50 -5.94 23.86
C ALA A 154 39.70 -4.97 23.90
N GLU A 155 39.55 -3.73 23.46
CA GLU A 155 40.56 -2.68 23.53
C GLU A 155 40.85 -2.26 24.99
N LEU A 156 39.85 -2.24 25.86
CA LEU A 156 40.00 -1.91 27.28
C LEU A 156 40.60 -3.06 28.09
N THR A 157 40.34 -4.32 27.73
CA THR A 157 40.92 -5.50 28.40
C THR A 157 42.40 -5.67 28.07
N SER A 158 42.90 -5.06 26.99
CA SER A 158 44.31 -5.09 26.61
C SER A 158 45.13 -3.99 27.28
N ARG A 159 44.50 -3.03 27.97
CA ARG A 159 45.16 -1.97 28.74
C ARG A 159 44.73 -2.08 30.21
N ASP A 160 45.72 -2.42 31.03
CA ASP A 160 45.65 -2.63 32.46
C ASP A 160 44.61 -1.79 33.22
N THR A 161 43.68 -2.50 33.88
CA THR A 161 42.98 -2.25 35.12
C THR A 161 42.61 -0.79 35.48
N ASP A 162 41.43 -0.35 35.07
CA ASP A 162 40.80 0.73 35.84
C ASP A 162 39.30 0.39 36.07
N ARG A 163 38.89 0.34 37.34
CA ARG A 163 37.48 0.05 37.80
C ARG A 163 36.45 0.95 37.09
N ARG A 164 36.85 2.14 36.63
CA ARG A 164 36.03 3.06 35.84
C ARG A 164 35.71 2.55 34.43
N ALA A 165 36.62 1.73 33.86
CA ALA A 165 36.42 1.11 32.56
C ALA A 165 35.35 0.01 32.63
N PHE A 166 35.28 -0.71 33.75
CA PHE A 166 34.23 -1.73 34.01
C PHE A 166 32.83 -1.11 34.17
N ASP A 167 32.74 0.02 34.88
CA ASP A 167 31.47 0.73 35.05
C ASP A 167 31.00 1.38 33.74
N ALA A 168 31.90 1.83 32.89
CA ALA A 168 31.58 2.34 31.55
C ALA A 168 31.12 1.23 30.62
N PHE A 169 31.73 0.03 30.73
CA PHE A 169 31.33 -1.16 29.98
C PHE A 169 29.92 -1.64 30.35
N ALA A 170 29.64 -1.77 31.64
CA ALA A 170 28.30 -2.17 32.12
C ALA A 170 27.19 -1.22 31.63
N ARG A 171 27.46 0.10 31.60
CA ARG A 171 26.52 1.09 31.06
C ARG A 171 26.33 0.99 29.54
N MET A 172 27.38 0.63 28.79
CA MET A 172 27.30 0.42 27.34
C MET A 172 26.57 -0.87 26.99
N GLU A 173 26.81 -1.96 27.76
CA GLU A 173 26.09 -3.22 27.62
C GLU A 173 24.59 -3.03 27.89
N GLU A 174 24.24 -2.33 28.99
CA GLU A 174 22.86 -1.99 29.29
C GLU A 174 22.21 -1.14 28.19
N LYS A 175 22.96 -0.23 27.57
CA LYS A 175 22.47 0.58 26.44
C LYS A 175 22.23 -0.27 25.19
N ALA A 176 23.13 -1.21 24.88
CA ALA A 176 23.00 -2.14 23.76
C ALA A 176 21.79 -3.07 23.96
N ASP A 177 21.60 -3.59 25.17
CA ASP A 177 20.46 -4.43 25.51
C ASP A 177 19.13 -3.67 25.43
N ARG A 178 19.11 -2.40 25.84
CA ARG A 178 17.92 -1.55 25.68
C ARG A 178 17.60 -1.25 24.21
N GLU A 179 18.59 -1.02 23.38
CA GLU A 179 18.43 -0.82 21.94
C GLU A 179 17.93 -2.08 21.24
N LEU A 180 18.50 -3.25 21.62
CA LEU A 180 18.04 -4.55 21.13
C LEU A 180 16.59 -4.84 21.56
N ALA A 181 16.26 -4.60 22.83
CA ALA A 181 14.90 -4.75 23.35
C ALA A 181 13.90 -3.81 22.68
N ARG A 182 14.30 -2.56 22.36
CA ARG A 182 13.48 -1.63 21.60
C ARG A 182 13.24 -2.09 20.16
N ALA A 183 14.29 -2.63 19.50
CA ALA A 183 14.16 -3.19 18.16
C ALA A 183 13.20 -4.39 18.13
N GLN A 184 13.31 -5.29 19.12
CA GLN A 184 12.40 -6.44 19.28
C GLN A 184 10.96 -6.00 19.62
N ALA A 185 10.79 -5.00 20.49
CA ALA A 185 9.47 -4.46 20.81
C ALA A 185 8.81 -3.75 19.62
N SER A 186 9.60 -3.07 18.77
CA SER A 186 9.12 -2.47 17.53
C SER A 186 8.66 -3.52 16.52
N GLU A 187 9.38 -4.66 16.45
CA GLU A 187 9.02 -5.80 15.62
C GLU A 187 7.71 -6.46 16.10
N ALA A 188 7.56 -6.66 17.42
CA ALA A 188 6.35 -7.20 18.02
C ALA A 188 5.12 -6.27 17.83
N LEU A 189 5.33 -4.94 17.87
CA LEU A 189 4.27 -3.96 17.64
C LEU A 189 3.85 -3.91 16.16
N SER A 190 4.78 -4.06 15.22
CA SER A 190 4.46 -4.10 13.78
C SER A 190 3.71 -5.39 13.42
N ALA A 191 4.12 -6.55 13.95
CA ALA A 191 3.40 -7.81 13.77
C ALA A 191 1.97 -7.76 14.35
N GLY A 192 1.80 -7.16 15.53
CA GLY A 192 0.47 -6.97 16.15
C GLY A 192 -0.44 -5.99 15.41
N SER A 193 0.12 -5.02 14.67
CA SER A 193 -0.68 -4.08 13.87
C SER A 193 -1.16 -4.71 12.56
N GLU A 194 -0.38 -5.59 11.93
CA GLU A 194 -0.78 -6.34 10.73
C GLU A 194 -1.91 -7.34 11.04
N GLU A 195 -1.82 -8.08 12.16
CA GLU A 195 -2.90 -8.96 12.62
C GLU A 195 -4.18 -8.18 12.97
N ALA A 196 -4.06 -7.00 13.57
CA ALA A 196 -5.21 -6.14 13.89
C ALA A 196 -5.84 -5.53 12.63
N GLU A 197 -5.04 -5.12 11.62
CA GLU A 197 -5.56 -4.67 10.32
C GLU A 197 -6.21 -5.79 9.52
N ASP A 198 -5.65 -6.99 9.53
CA ASP A 198 -6.25 -8.16 8.89
C ASP A 198 -7.55 -8.61 9.59
N LEU A 199 -7.61 -8.53 10.91
CA LEU A 199 -8.85 -8.74 11.67
C LEU A 199 -9.88 -7.64 11.41
N MET A 200 -9.48 -6.36 11.30
CA MET A 200 -10.37 -5.29 10.89
C MET A 200 -10.87 -5.45 9.45
N LYS A 201 -10.02 -5.89 8.52
CA LYS A 201 -10.44 -6.20 7.14
C LYS A 201 -11.37 -7.41 7.06
N LYS A 202 -11.16 -8.41 7.93
CA LYS A 202 -11.88 -9.69 7.91
C LYS A 202 -13.18 -9.67 8.71
N TYR A 203 -13.27 -8.87 9.77
CA TYR A 203 -14.40 -8.82 10.71
C TYR A 203 -14.92 -7.41 10.96
N GLY A 204 -14.24 -6.35 10.51
CA GLY A 204 -14.73 -4.98 10.45
C GLY A 204 -15.78 -4.90 9.34
N GLY A 205 -16.91 -5.57 9.57
CA GLY A 205 -18.07 -5.48 8.69
C GLY A 205 -18.37 -4.01 8.42
N ALA A 206 -18.64 -3.71 7.15
CA ALA A 206 -18.99 -2.39 6.68
C ALA A 206 -19.94 -1.73 7.68
N SER A 207 -19.55 -0.62 8.26
CA SER A 207 -20.51 0.29 8.87
C SER A 207 -21.59 0.55 7.83
N PRO A 208 -22.89 0.49 8.16
CA PRO A 208 -23.94 0.79 7.23
C PRO A 208 -23.57 2.10 6.54
N SER A 209 -23.56 2.10 5.21
CA SER A 209 -23.27 3.32 4.44
C SER A 209 -24.27 4.38 4.86
N ASP A 210 -23.89 5.66 4.79
CA ASP A 210 -24.86 6.77 5.03
C ASP A 210 -26.15 6.60 4.20
N ALA A 211 -26.05 5.90 3.06
CA ALA A 211 -27.19 5.53 2.23
C ALA A 211 -28.09 4.45 2.86
N ASP A 212 -27.52 3.47 3.58
CA ASP A 212 -28.30 2.43 4.26
C ASP A 212 -29.03 3.01 5.49
N LEU A 213 -28.38 3.90 6.22
CA LEU A 213 -29.00 4.64 7.34
C LEU A 213 -30.08 5.61 6.84
N ALA A 214 -29.90 6.24 5.67
CA ALA A 214 -30.89 7.10 5.05
C ALA A 214 -32.08 6.27 4.55
N LEU A 215 -31.85 5.06 4.02
CA LEU A 215 -32.90 4.14 3.59
C LEU A 215 -33.72 3.61 4.77
N GLU A 216 -33.09 3.27 5.89
CA GLU A 216 -33.80 2.86 7.11
C GLU A 216 -34.66 4.00 7.68
N LYS A 217 -34.13 5.23 7.70
CA LYS A 217 -34.91 6.41 8.11
C LYS A 217 -36.11 6.65 7.20
N LEU A 218 -35.93 6.53 5.89
CA LEU A 218 -36.99 6.71 4.91
C LEU A 218 -38.07 5.62 5.02
N LYS A 219 -37.68 4.36 5.29
CA LYS A 219 -38.64 3.26 5.56
C LYS A 219 -39.44 3.51 6.85
N ALA A 220 -38.77 4.00 7.90
CA ALA A 220 -39.44 4.35 9.15
C ALA A 220 -40.43 5.54 9.01
N GLU A 221 -40.10 6.55 8.16
CA GLU A 221 -41.01 7.65 7.85
C GLU A 221 -42.22 7.24 7.00
N LEU A 222 -42.06 6.22 6.17
CA LEU A 222 -43.13 5.71 5.29
C LEU A 222 -43.95 4.57 5.92
N GLY A 223 -43.57 4.13 7.14
CA GLY A 223 -44.28 3.08 7.87
C GLY A 223 -44.17 1.69 7.22
N LEU A 224 -43.06 1.42 6.47
CA LEU A 224 -42.74 0.18 5.77
C LEU A 224 -41.76 -0.68 6.56
#